data_d68fc34ec2e088246a331a106f7a427b
#
_entry.id   d68fc34ec2e088246a331a106f7a427b
#
_cell.length_a   1.000
_cell.length_b   1.000
_cell.length_c   1.000
_cell.angle_alpha   90.00
_cell.angle_beta   90.00
_cell.angle_gamma   90.00
#
_symmetry.space_group_name_H-M   'P 1'
#
loop_
_entity.id
_entity.type
_entity.pdbx_description
1 polymer ?
#
loop_
_entity_poly.entity_id
_entity_poly.type
_entity_poly.pdbx_seq_one_letter_code
_entity_poly.pdbx_strand_id
1 'polypeptide(L)'
;MLLPKGGVSWKSVKARLPPTRLLTSLVSRPRFLISVALTSMIVLLWKGIWSSAAEMQSFYCFGPSKSPAEMTPNEMVEWNSYLQTPVIFNHHEPYHVNSSTIQHIDLNAVKTTNKAALNNERVLIVTPLRDSAAYLPKYFDLVTELTYPHHLIDLAFLVSDTTDDTLAILAAELERIQKAEKIAFRSASVIQKDFGLDLSMEVHTKHGFEAQAPRRKIIAKARNFLLSSALKPDHSWVYWRDVDIVDSPKRIIEDFVAHDKDILVPNIWFHRYENGRDIEGRFDYNSWKESDKGLKLAASLDKDTILVEGYKEFDTGREYLAKMGDWRNNKDEEVELDGVGGVNILVKADVHRAGINFPCYAFENQAETEGFAKMAKRAGYQYFSRHFPVRHAMEAARVTSGVF
;
A
#
# COMPACT_ATOMS: atom_id res chain seq x y z
N MET A 1 45.52 -0.79 -23.71
CA MET A 1 44.87 -1.46 -24.81
C MET A 1 43.55 -0.69 -25.08
N LEU A 2 43.57 0.14 -26.10
CA LEU A 2 42.52 1.11 -26.44
C LEU A 2 41.46 0.43 -27.31
N LEU A 3 40.19 0.48 -26.89
CA LEU A 3 39.06 0.09 -27.72
C LEU A 3 38.57 1.27 -28.57
N PRO A 4 38.26 1.09 -29.86
CA PRO A 4 37.85 2.18 -30.73
C PRO A 4 36.37 2.55 -30.53
N LYS A 5 36.13 3.86 -30.47
CA LYS A 5 34.79 4.46 -30.54
C LYS A 5 34.29 4.37 -31.99
N GLY A 6 33.35 3.49 -32.25
CA GLY A 6 32.61 3.43 -33.50
C GLY A 6 31.24 4.10 -33.33
N GLY A 7 31.16 5.37 -33.71
CA GLY A 7 29.87 6.08 -33.83
C GLY A 7 29.12 5.58 -35.06
N VAL A 8 27.98 4.92 -34.87
CA VAL A 8 27.06 4.58 -35.97
C VAL A 8 26.22 5.82 -36.30
N SER A 9 26.57 6.45 -37.41
CA SER A 9 25.76 7.53 -38.00
C SER A 9 24.50 6.94 -38.62
N TRP A 10 23.34 7.26 -38.05
CA TRP A 10 22.03 6.99 -38.66
C TRP A 10 21.80 7.96 -39.82
N LYS A 11 22.31 7.64 -41.02
CA LYS A 11 21.82 8.28 -42.23
C LYS A 11 20.38 7.84 -42.47
N SER A 12 19.47 8.82 -42.42
CA SER A 12 18.07 8.67 -42.79
C SER A 12 17.92 8.04 -44.16
N VAL A 13 17.54 6.77 -44.19
CA VAL A 13 17.05 6.14 -45.41
C VAL A 13 15.63 6.69 -45.64
N LYS A 14 15.54 7.77 -46.42
CA LYS A 14 14.25 8.19 -46.99
C LYS A 14 13.80 7.10 -47.97
N ALA A 15 12.99 6.15 -47.50
CA ALA A 15 12.26 5.25 -48.37
C ALA A 15 11.43 6.12 -49.33
N ARG A 16 11.80 6.16 -50.62
CA ARG A 16 10.98 6.80 -51.66
C ARG A 16 9.72 5.97 -51.78
N LEU A 17 8.60 6.49 -51.26
CA LEU A 17 7.29 5.92 -51.52
C LEU A 17 7.06 5.91 -53.03
N PRO A 18 6.60 4.79 -53.60
CA PRO A 18 6.30 4.74 -55.03
C PRO A 18 5.23 5.78 -55.39
N PRO A 19 5.25 6.35 -56.62
CA PRO A 19 4.32 7.39 -56.99
C PRO A 19 2.86 6.89 -56.84
N THR A 20 2.03 7.71 -56.25
CA THR A 20 0.62 7.42 -55.89
C THR A 20 -0.19 6.77 -57.04
N ARG A 21 0.15 7.04 -58.29
CA ARG A 21 -0.49 6.42 -59.47
C ARG A 21 -0.22 4.92 -59.65
N LEU A 22 0.93 4.43 -59.18
CA LEU A 22 1.29 3.00 -59.21
C LEU A 22 0.54 2.24 -58.09
N LEU A 23 0.37 2.84 -56.94
CA LEU A 23 -0.41 2.28 -55.83
C LEU A 23 -1.91 2.13 -56.19
N THR A 24 -2.50 3.18 -56.83
CA THR A 24 -3.89 3.14 -57.21
C THR A 24 -4.16 2.11 -58.33
N SER A 25 -3.21 1.91 -59.26
CA SER A 25 -3.34 0.90 -60.33
C SER A 25 -3.19 -0.56 -59.84
N LEU A 26 -2.44 -0.77 -58.74
CA LEU A 26 -2.31 -2.08 -58.10
C LEU A 26 -3.54 -2.42 -57.25
N VAL A 27 -4.06 -1.44 -56.49
CA VAL A 27 -5.26 -1.61 -55.66
C VAL A 27 -6.53 -1.87 -56.51
N SER A 28 -6.59 -1.38 -57.73
CA SER A 28 -7.75 -1.63 -58.64
C SER A 28 -7.76 -3.01 -59.29
N ARG A 29 -6.72 -3.82 -59.12
CA ARG A 29 -6.67 -5.19 -59.70
C ARG A 29 -7.32 -6.19 -58.75
N PRO A 30 -8.41 -6.88 -59.14
CA PRO A 30 -9.12 -7.80 -58.25
C PRO A 30 -8.24 -8.94 -57.75
N ARG A 31 -7.27 -9.40 -58.54
CA ARG A 31 -6.29 -10.43 -58.12
C ARG A 31 -5.34 -9.95 -57.01
N PHE A 32 -4.96 -8.67 -57.01
CA PHE A 32 -4.14 -8.09 -55.96
C PHE A 32 -4.91 -7.97 -54.64
N LEU A 33 -6.16 -7.50 -54.70
CA LEU A 33 -7.01 -7.42 -53.50
C LEU A 33 -7.31 -8.79 -52.90
N ILE A 34 -7.56 -9.81 -53.74
CA ILE A 34 -7.75 -11.19 -53.28
C ILE A 34 -6.46 -11.71 -52.62
N SER A 35 -5.30 -11.45 -53.20
CA SER A 35 -4.00 -11.88 -52.60
C SER A 35 -3.76 -11.21 -51.27
N VAL A 36 -4.01 -9.90 -51.16
CA VAL A 36 -3.86 -9.16 -49.86
C VAL A 36 -4.85 -9.69 -48.83
N ALA A 37 -6.11 -9.94 -49.22
CA ALA A 37 -7.11 -10.49 -48.31
C ALA A 37 -6.75 -11.88 -47.82
N LEU A 38 -6.28 -12.78 -48.70
CA LEU A 38 -5.81 -14.11 -48.35
C LEU A 38 -4.59 -14.07 -47.42
N THR A 39 -3.62 -13.21 -47.72
CA THR A 39 -2.43 -13.06 -46.89
C THR A 39 -2.79 -12.49 -45.50
N SER A 40 -3.67 -11.49 -45.46
CA SER A 40 -4.17 -10.96 -44.17
C SER A 40 -4.94 -12.00 -43.38
N MET A 41 -5.77 -12.81 -44.02
CA MET A 41 -6.50 -13.88 -43.38
C MET A 41 -5.54 -14.97 -42.84
N ILE A 42 -4.52 -15.35 -43.61
CA ILE A 42 -3.49 -16.29 -43.15
C ILE A 42 -2.72 -15.74 -41.93
N VAL A 43 -2.34 -14.45 -41.95
CA VAL A 43 -1.66 -13.80 -40.84
C VAL A 43 -2.57 -13.71 -39.60
N LEU A 44 -3.86 -13.43 -39.80
CA LEU A 44 -4.82 -13.39 -38.68
C LEU A 44 -5.09 -14.78 -38.12
N LEU A 45 -5.21 -15.79 -38.94
CA LEU A 45 -5.33 -17.20 -38.50
C LEU A 45 -4.06 -17.65 -37.80
N TRP A 46 -2.89 -17.32 -38.31
CA TRP A 46 -1.61 -17.67 -37.70
C TRP A 46 -1.42 -16.96 -36.37
N LYS A 47 -1.72 -15.66 -36.28
CA LYS A 47 -1.74 -14.94 -35.00
C LYS A 47 -2.76 -15.53 -34.02
N GLY A 48 -3.98 -15.84 -34.47
CA GLY A 48 -5.02 -16.43 -33.62
C GLY A 48 -4.62 -17.82 -33.08
N ILE A 49 -3.97 -18.64 -33.89
CA ILE A 49 -3.52 -19.98 -33.47
C ILE A 49 -2.30 -19.89 -32.54
N TRP A 50 -1.36 -18.99 -32.81
CA TRP A 50 -0.13 -18.88 -31.98
C TRP A 50 -0.32 -18.07 -30.71
N SER A 51 -1.14 -17.00 -30.73
CA SER A 51 -1.37 -16.21 -29.52
C SER A 51 -2.16 -16.98 -28.48
N SER A 52 -3.18 -17.74 -28.89
CA SER A 52 -3.98 -18.51 -27.94
C SER A 52 -3.19 -19.62 -27.25
N ALA A 53 -2.27 -20.28 -27.96
CA ALA A 53 -1.45 -21.34 -27.38
C ALA A 53 -0.34 -20.78 -26.45
N ALA A 54 0.28 -19.66 -26.82
CA ALA A 54 1.35 -19.05 -26.02
C ALA A 54 0.80 -18.32 -24.79
N GLU A 55 -0.36 -17.65 -24.88
CA GLU A 55 -1.00 -17.01 -23.75
C GLU A 55 -1.52 -17.99 -22.72
N MET A 56 -2.03 -19.15 -23.16
CA MET A 56 -2.48 -20.19 -22.24
C MET A 56 -1.32 -20.89 -21.52
N GLN A 57 -0.19 -21.09 -22.17
CA GLN A 57 1.00 -21.64 -21.50
C GLN A 57 1.59 -20.73 -20.42
N SER A 58 1.45 -19.40 -20.55
CA SER A 58 1.93 -18.46 -19.55
C SER A 58 1.03 -18.34 -18.33
N PHE A 59 -0.25 -18.66 -18.46
CA PHE A 59 -1.21 -18.62 -17.35
C PHE A 59 -1.17 -19.84 -16.44
N TYR A 60 -0.74 -20.98 -16.97
CA TYR A 60 -0.61 -22.20 -16.18
C TYR A 60 0.85 -22.43 -15.84
N CYS A 61 1.22 -22.25 -14.58
CA CYS A 61 2.53 -22.62 -14.04
C CYS A 61 2.86 -24.11 -14.22
N PHE A 62 1.90 -24.89 -14.67
CA PHE A 62 2.04 -26.30 -14.99
C PHE A 62 1.59 -26.51 -16.43
N GLY A 63 2.49 -26.31 -17.38
CA GLY A 63 2.32 -26.95 -18.68
C GLY A 63 2.18 -28.46 -18.48
N PRO A 64 1.39 -29.17 -19.26
CA PRO A 64 1.33 -30.61 -19.15
C PRO A 64 2.77 -31.16 -19.27
N SER A 65 3.16 -31.99 -18.31
CA SER A 65 4.47 -32.63 -18.33
C SER A 65 4.64 -33.61 -19.50
N LYS A 66 3.54 -33.83 -20.24
CA LYS A 66 3.45 -34.72 -21.42
C LYS A 66 3.07 -33.88 -22.63
N SER A 67 3.68 -34.20 -23.77
CA SER A 67 3.22 -33.67 -25.05
C SER A 67 1.83 -34.25 -25.42
N PRO A 68 1.03 -33.59 -26.25
CA PRO A 68 -0.26 -34.15 -26.70
C PRO A 68 -0.16 -35.56 -27.32
N ALA A 69 0.98 -35.89 -27.91
CA ALA A 69 1.23 -37.22 -28.48
C ALA A 69 1.47 -38.33 -27.42
N GLU A 70 1.76 -37.94 -26.20
CA GLU A 70 2.01 -38.82 -25.05
C GLU A 70 0.84 -38.92 -24.08
N MET A 71 -0.23 -38.15 -24.34
CA MET A 71 -1.44 -38.12 -23.53
C MET A 71 -2.33 -39.34 -23.80
N THR A 72 -2.90 -39.88 -22.73
CA THR A 72 -3.97 -40.87 -22.84
C THR A 72 -5.24 -40.21 -23.43
N PRO A 73 -6.18 -41.00 -24.00
CA PRO A 73 -7.44 -40.42 -24.53
C PRO A 73 -8.20 -39.55 -23.53
N ASN A 74 -8.22 -39.90 -22.24
CA ASN A 74 -8.88 -39.14 -21.20
C ASN A 74 -8.14 -37.83 -20.91
N GLU A 75 -6.82 -37.86 -20.78
CA GLU A 75 -5.99 -36.65 -20.63
C GLU A 75 -6.11 -35.73 -21.83
N MET A 76 -6.26 -36.28 -23.03
CA MET A 76 -6.50 -35.50 -24.26
C MET A 76 -7.87 -34.82 -24.24
N VAL A 77 -8.91 -35.49 -23.74
CA VAL A 77 -10.25 -34.91 -23.62
C VAL A 77 -10.24 -33.76 -22.59
N GLU A 78 -9.59 -33.95 -21.43
CA GLU A 78 -9.41 -32.89 -20.43
C GLU A 78 -8.60 -31.73 -20.99
N TRP A 79 -7.51 -31.98 -21.68
CA TRP A 79 -6.69 -30.98 -22.33
C TRP A 79 -7.46 -30.18 -23.39
N ASN A 80 -8.22 -30.84 -24.23
CA ASN A 80 -9.04 -30.18 -25.24
C ASN A 80 -10.19 -29.36 -24.63
N SER A 81 -10.82 -29.87 -23.56
CA SER A 81 -11.81 -29.13 -22.80
C SER A 81 -11.21 -27.86 -22.21
N TYR A 82 -10.01 -27.97 -21.67
CA TYR A 82 -9.22 -26.89 -21.12
C TYR A 82 -8.86 -25.83 -22.16
N LEU A 83 -8.43 -26.26 -23.36
CA LEU A 83 -8.11 -25.37 -24.48
C LEU A 83 -9.36 -24.64 -25.04
N GLN A 84 -10.54 -25.26 -24.94
CA GLN A 84 -11.79 -24.69 -25.42
C GLN A 84 -12.46 -23.74 -24.41
N THR A 85 -12.04 -23.78 -23.15
CA THR A 85 -12.60 -22.91 -22.12
C THR A 85 -11.75 -21.65 -22.03
N PRO A 86 -12.22 -20.50 -22.51
CA PRO A 86 -11.47 -19.25 -22.41
C PRO A 86 -11.28 -18.90 -20.92
N VAL A 87 -10.05 -18.82 -20.46
CA VAL A 87 -9.69 -18.48 -19.05
C VAL A 87 -10.38 -17.19 -18.61
N ILE A 88 -10.56 -16.25 -19.53
CA ILE A 88 -11.22 -14.96 -19.29
C ILE A 88 -12.69 -15.12 -18.88
N PHE A 89 -13.36 -16.19 -19.31
CA PHE A 89 -14.80 -16.39 -19.06
C PHE A 89 -15.11 -17.31 -17.88
N ASN A 90 -14.16 -18.06 -17.37
CA ASN A 90 -14.34 -18.90 -16.19
C ASN A 90 -14.47 -18.11 -14.88
N HIS A 91 -14.11 -16.82 -14.87
CA HIS A 91 -14.24 -15.97 -13.72
C HIS A 91 -15.68 -15.52 -13.43
N HIS A 92 -16.64 -15.85 -14.29
CA HIS A 92 -18.02 -15.35 -14.20
C HIS A 92 -19.05 -16.43 -13.86
N GLU A 93 -18.67 -17.69 -13.85
CA GLU A 93 -19.59 -18.72 -13.37
C GLU A 93 -19.63 -18.69 -11.84
N PRO A 94 -20.82 -18.44 -11.24
CA PRO A 94 -20.94 -18.45 -9.80
C PRO A 94 -20.61 -19.85 -9.28
N TYR A 95 -19.63 -19.91 -8.37
CA TYR A 95 -19.28 -21.14 -7.68
C TYR A 95 -20.41 -21.52 -6.72
N HIS A 96 -21.23 -22.48 -7.11
CA HIS A 96 -22.33 -22.98 -6.31
C HIS A 96 -21.89 -24.19 -5.49
N VAL A 97 -21.63 -23.98 -4.20
CA VAL A 97 -21.44 -25.08 -3.25
C VAL A 97 -22.62 -25.14 -2.33
N ASN A 98 -23.30 -26.28 -2.35
CA ASN A 98 -24.45 -26.54 -1.52
C ASN A 98 -24.01 -27.09 -0.13
N SER A 99 -23.17 -26.31 0.59
CA SER A 99 -22.67 -26.68 1.90
C SER A 99 -22.57 -25.46 2.81
N SER A 100 -23.14 -25.54 4.00
CA SER A 100 -23.04 -24.51 5.04
C SER A 100 -21.63 -24.36 5.63
N THR A 101 -20.73 -25.31 5.35
CA THR A 101 -19.36 -25.35 5.86
C THR A 101 -18.32 -24.81 4.89
N ILE A 102 -18.75 -24.46 3.67
CA ILE A 102 -17.84 -23.94 2.62
C ILE A 102 -18.27 -22.52 2.29
N GLN A 103 -17.34 -21.59 2.47
CA GLN A 103 -17.50 -20.19 2.09
C GLN A 103 -16.75 -19.94 0.78
N HIS A 104 -17.45 -19.45 -0.24
CA HIS A 104 -16.83 -18.92 -1.45
C HIS A 104 -16.57 -17.42 -1.28
N ILE A 105 -15.35 -16.99 -1.52
CA ILE A 105 -14.92 -15.60 -1.45
C ILE A 105 -14.30 -15.23 -2.80
N ASP A 106 -14.95 -14.33 -3.53
CA ASP A 106 -14.41 -13.77 -4.77
C ASP A 106 -13.77 -12.40 -4.50
N LEU A 107 -12.46 -12.39 -4.43
CA LEU A 107 -11.68 -11.16 -4.23
C LEU A 107 -11.67 -10.25 -5.47
N ASN A 108 -12.01 -10.77 -6.66
CA ASN A 108 -12.11 -9.95 -7.87
C ASN A 108 -13.29 -8.96 -7.82
N ALA A 109 -14.27 -9.24 -6.97
CA ALA A 109 -15.39 -8.35 -6.71
C ALA A 109 -15.01 -7.15 -5.84
N VAL A 110 -13.91 -7.22 -5.09
CA VAL A 110 -13.43 -6.15 -4.22
C VAL A 110 -12.65 -5.15 -5.05
N LYS A 111 -13.15 -3.93 -5.12
CA LYS A 111 -12.55 -2.85 -5.93
C LYS A 111 -12.01 -1.75 -5.04
N THR A 112 -11.04 -1.02 -5.56
CA THR A 112 -10.52 0.22 -5.01
C THR A 112 -10.60 1.30 -6.07
N THR A 113 -11.33 2.39 -5.79
CA THR A 113 -11.57 3.46 -6.75
C THR A 113 -11.44 4.83 -6.09
N ASN A 114 -11.28 5.86 -6.90
CA ASN A 114 -11.28 7.25 -6.43
C ASN A 114 -12.67 7.76 -5.98
N LYS A 115 -13.70 6.92 -6.05
CA LYS A 115 -15.07 7.20 -5.59
C LYS A 115 -15.53 6.17 -4.56
N ALA A 116 -14.64 5.79 -3.67
CA ALA A 116 -14.82 4.67 -2.75
C ALA A 116 -16.15 4.70 -1.98
N ALA A 117 -16.54 5.86 -1.40
CA ALA A 117 -17.81 6.00 -0.67
C ALA A 117 -19.04 5.77 -1.55
N LEU A 118 -19.01 6.25 -2.79
CA LEU A 118 -20.12 6.05 -3.74
C LEU A 118 -20.23 4.58 -4.20
N ASN A 119 -19.11 3.89 -4.27
CA ASN A 119 -19.02 2.49 -4.66
C ASN A 119 -19.19 1.53 -3.47
N ASN A 120 -19.54 2.04 -2.29
CA ASN A 120 -19.68 1.28 -1.04
C ASN A 120 -18.42 0.47 -0.67
N GLU A 121 -17.24 0.99 -0.98
CA GLU A 121 -15.98 0.36 -0.65
C GLU A 121 -15.73 0.43 0.86
N ARG A 122 -15.31 -0.68 1.45
CA ARG A 122 -15.15 -0.82 2.90
C ARG A 122 -13.75 -0.45 3.35
N VAL A 123 -13.69 0.29 4.44
CA VAL A 123 -12.45 0.75 5.06
C VAL A 123 -12.25 0.06 6.41
N LEU A 124 -11.08 -0.50 6.63
CA LEU A 124 -10.64 -0.98 7.94
C LEU A 124 -9.74 0.08 8.57
N ILE A 125 -10.19 0.71 9.65
CA ILE A 125 -9.33 1.59 10.46
C ILE A 125 -8.63 0.75 11.51
N VAL A 126 -7.30 0.80 11.56
CA VAL A 126 -6.45 0.01 12.43
C VAL A 126 -5.58 0.90 13.31
N THR A 127 -5.63 0.67 14.61
CA THR A 127 -4.93 1.46 15.62
C THR A 127 -4.25 0.57 16.65
N PRO A 128 -2.91 0.47 16.65
CA PRO A 128 -2.19 -0.16 17.74
C PRO A 128 -2.20 0.75 18.97
N LEU A 129 -2.42 0.17 20.14
CA LEU A 129 -2.56 0.88 21.42
C LEU A 129 -1.60 0.33 22.47
N ARG A 130 -0.92 1.25 23.16
CA ARG A 130 -0.15 0.99 24.35
C ARG A 130 -0.13 2.24 25.24
N ASP A 131 -0.47 2.11 26.52
CA ASP A 131 -0.51 3.22 27.47
C ASP A 131 -1.21 4.47 26.90
N SER A 132 -2.40 4.26 26.33
CA SER A 132 -3.09 5.23 25.46
C SER A 132 -4.35 5.81 26.09
N ALA A 133 -4.63 5.54 27.37
CA ALA A 133 -5.84 5.94 28.07
C ALA A 133 -6.17 7.44 27.88
N ALA A 134 -5.16 8.30 27.97
CA ALA A 134 -5.35 9.76 27.88
C ALA A 134 -5.76 10.24 26.48
N TYR A 135 -5.45 9.49 25.42
CA TYR A 135 -5.70 9.89 24.02
C TYR A 135 -7.01 9.38 23.48
N LEU A 136 -7.55 8.29 24.03
CA LEU A 136 -8.74 7.61 23.50
C LEU A 136 -9.98 8.52 23.39
N PRO A 137 -10.36 9.37 24.35
CA PRO A 137 -11.53 10.23 24.22
C PRO A 137 -11.41 11.14 22.98
N LYS A 138 -10.26 11.79 22.82
CA LYS A 138 -10.03 12.68 21.66
C LYS A 138 -9.98 11.92 20.34
N TYR A 139 -9.39 10.71 20.34
CA TYR A 139 -9.39 9.82 19.18
C TYR A 139 -10.82 9.53 18.71
N PHE A 140 -11.71 9.14 19.63
CA PHE A 140 -13.09 8.81 19.27
C PHE A 140 -13.90 10.04 18.84
N ASP A 141 -13.64 11.21 19.41
CA ASP A 141 -14.24 12.46 18.92
C ASP A 141 -13.90 12.69 17.44
N LEU A 142 -12.62 12.56 17.07
CA LEU A 142 -12.16 12.77 15.70
C LEU A 142 -12.65 11.69 14.73
N VAL A 143 -12.67 10.42 15.14
CA VAL A 143 -13.08 9.33 14.28
C VAL A 143 -14.59 9.33 14.05
N THR A 144 -15.40 9.73 15.04
CA THR A 144 -16.86 9.88 14.87
C THR A 144 -17.24 11.07 14.03
N GLU A 145 -16.34 12.03 13.82
CA GLU A 145 -16.54 13.17 12.92
C GLU A 145 -16.18 12.88 11.45
N LEU A 146 -15.61 11.72 11.14
CA LEU A 146 -15.31 11.34 9.77
C LEU A 146 -16.58 11.37 8.90
N THR A 147 -16.44 11.92 7.70
CA THR A 147 -17.56 12.04 6.73
C THR A 147 -17.73 10.79 5.87
N TYR A 148 -16.75 9.90 5.86
CA TYR A 148 -16.88 8.60 5.19
C TYR A 148 -18.00 7.78 5.87
N PRO A 149 -18.92 7.15 5.13
CA PRO A 149 -20.08 6.47 5.71
C PRO A 149 -19.67 5.42 6.75
N HIS A 150 -20.08 5.61 8.01
CA HIS A 150 -19.66 4.76 9.13
C HIS A 150 -20.06 3.29 8.96
N HIS A 151 -21.19 3.02 8.28
CA HIS A 151 -21.61 1.64 7.97
C HIS A 151 -20.69 0.92 6.97
N LEU A 152 -19.73 1.63 6.37
CA LEU A 152 -18.66 1.08 5.53
C LEU A 152 -17.32 0.98 6.25
N ILE A 153 -17.23 1.39 7.51
CA ILE A 153 -16.01 1.40 8.30
C ILE A 153 -16.04 0.29 9.37
N ASP A 154 -15.00 -0.51 9.41
CA ASP A 154 -14.69 -1.38 10.53
C ASP A 154 -13.54 -0.77 11.35
N LEU A 155 -13.67 -0.79 12.67
CA LEU A 155 -12.60 -0.40 13.58
C LEU A 155 -11.87 -1.64 14.12
N ALA A 156 -10.55 -1.59 14.22
CA ALA A 156 -9.78 -2.64 14.86
C ALA A 156 -8.65 -2.05 15.70
N PHE A 157 -8.57 -2.50 16.94
CA PHE A 157 -7.59 -2.05 17.91
C PHE A 157 -6.75 -3.22 18.38
N LEU A 158 -5.44 -3.03 18.48
CA LEU A 158 -4.57 -3.97 19.18
C LEU A 158 -4.09 -3.31 20.47
N VAL A 159 -4.44 -3.90 21.60
CA VAL A 159 -3.92 -3.50 22.92
C VAL A 159 -2.78 -4.44 23.29
N SER A 160 -1.59 -3.89 23.50
CA SER A 160 -0.40 -4.67 23.86
C SER A 160 0.42 -4.01 24.94
N ASP A 161 0.97 -4.82 25.85
CA ASP A 161 1.94 -4.42 26.89
C ASP A 161 1.53 -3.13 27.63
N THR A 162 0.22 -2.90 27.83
CA THR A 162 -0.30 -1.69 28.46
C THR A 162 -0.30 -1.80 29.98
N THR A 163 0.01 -0.70 30.66
CA THR A 163 0.08 -0.63 32.14
C THR A 163 -0.95 0.33 32.72
N ASP A 164 -1.69 1.07 31.87
CA ASP A 164 -2.73 2.02 32.23
C ASP A 164 -4.15 1.48 31.96
N ASP A 165 -5.16 2.33 32.13
CA ASP A 165 -6.57 1.98 31.91
C ASP A 165 -6.99 1.97 30.42
N THR A 166 -6.05 1.83 29.47
CA THR A 166 -6.32 1.84 28.03
C THR A 166 -7.46 0.90 27.65
N LEU A 167 -7.44 -0.35 28.12
CA LEU A 167 -8.45 -1.33 27.75
C LEU A 167 -9.85 -0.97 28.28
N ALA A 168 -9.92 -0.49 29.51
CA ALA A 168 -11.19 -0.11 30.13
C ALA A 168 -11.83 1.11 29.44
N ILE A 169 -11.01 2.13 29.15
CA ILE A 169 -11.49 3.34 28.45
C ILE A 169 -11.86 2.99 27.01
N LEU A 170 -11.09 2.17 26.31
CA LEU A 170 -11.40 1.71 24.96
C LEU A 170 -12.75 1.00 24.92
N ALA A 171 -13.00 0.09 25.87
CA ALA A 171 -14.28 -0.62 25.95
C ALA A 171 -15.46 0.33 26.17
N ALA A 172 -15.32 1.29 27.10
CA ALA A 172 -16.35 2.28 27.39
C ALA A 172 -16.67 3.18 26.18
N GLU A 173 -15.65 3.67 25.50
CA GLU A 173 -15.81 4.49 24.28
C GLU A 173 -16.47 3.70 23.14
N LEU A 174 -16.05 2.47 22.90
CA LEU A 174 -16.65 1.61 21.88
C LEU A 174 -18.11 1.32 22.20
N GLU A 175 -18.44 1.05 23.47
CA GLU A 175 -19.83 0.85 23.87
C GLU A 175 -20.67 2.11 23.66
N ARG A 176 -20.13 3.30 23.98
CA ARG A 176 -20.78 4.58 23.77
C ARG A 176 -21.11 4.83 22.29
N ILE A 177 -20.13 4.65 21.39
CA ILE A 177 -20.34 4.94 19.97
C ILE A 177 -21.21 3.91 19.26
N GLN A 178 -21.07 2.61 19.60
CA GLN A 178 -21.83 1.55 18.93
C GLN A 178 -23.30 1.49 19.37
N LYS A 179 -23.64 2.04 20.55
CA LYS A 179 -25.04 2.23 20.98
C LYS A 179 -25.72 3.43 20.31
N ALA A 180 -24.97 4.38 19.78
CA ALA A 180 -25.48 5.58 19.17
C ALA A 180 -25.68 5.39 17.66
N GLU A 181 -26.89 5.00 17.23
CA GLU A 181 -27.22 4.63 15.83
C GLU A 181 -26.66 5.58 14.76
N LYS A 182 -26.59 6.88 15.04
CA LYS A 182 -26.14 7.89 14.07
C LYS A 182 -24.65 7.87 13.80
N ILE A 183 -23.84 7.41 14.76
CA ILE A 183 -22.37 7.42 14.69
C ILE A 183 -21.77 6.03 14.77
N ALA A 184 -22.59 4.99 14.92
CA ALA A 184 -22.14 3.61 14.98
C ALA A 184 -21.40 3.20 13.70
N PHE A 185 -20.30 2.50 13.88
CA PHE A 185 -19.53 1.89 12.80
C PHE A 185 -20.07 0.51 12.45
N ARG A 186 -19.71 0.00 11.26
CA ARG A 186 -20.14 -1.34 10.82
C ARG A 186 -19.76 -2.43 11.82
N SER A 187 -18.56 -2.40 12.33
CA SER A 187 -18.11 -3.25 13.43
C SER A 187 -16.91 -2.65 14.15
N ALA A 188 -16.63 -3.13 15.35
CA ALA A 188 -15.43 -2.83 16.10
C ALA A 188 -14.84 -4.13 16.67
N SER A 189 -13.51 -4.27 16.63
CA SER A 189 -12.77 -5.42 17.14
C SER A 189 -11.65 -4.96 18.05
N VAL A 190 -11.53 -5.60 19.21
CA VAL A 190 -10.42 -5.40 20.15
C VAL A 190 -9.61 -6.67 20.21
N ILE A 191 -8.35 -6.58 19.85
CA ILE A 191 -7.37 -7.65 19.84
C ILE A 191 -6.37 -7.39 20.96
N GLN A 192 -6.08 -8.39 21.77
CA GLN A 192 -5.08 -8.29 22.83
C GLN A 192 -3.92 -9.23 22.52
N LYS A 193 -2.69 -8.67 22.51
CA LYS A 193 -1.48 -9.46 22.31
C LYS A 193 -0.28 -8.73 22.87
N ASP A 194 0.34 -9.31 23.90
CA ASP A 194 1.58 -8.80 24.47
C ASP A 194 2.79 -9.36 23.74
N PHE A 195 3.80 -8.52 23.58
CA PHE A 195 5.05 -8.85 22.90
C PHE A 195 6.24 -8.92 23.88
N GLY A 196 5.98 -8.68 25.16
CA GLY A 196 6.99 -8.75 26.22
C GLY A 196 8.02 -7.62 26.15
N LEU A 197 7.55 -6.40 25.87
CA LEU A 197 8.40 -5.24 25.95
C LEU A 197 8.88 -5.05 27.40
N ASP A 198 10.20 -5.17 27.62
CA ASP A 198 10.78 -4.96 28.93
C ASP A 198 10.69 -3.49 29.34
N LEU A 199 9.78 -3.23 30.28
CA LEU A 199 9.53 -1.90 30.84
C LEU A 199 10.77 -1.29 31.50
N SER A 200 11.70 -2.12 31.96
CA SER A 200 12.93 -1.65 32.66
C SER A 200 13.89 -0.93 31.68
N MET A 201 13.91 -1.32 30.41
CA MET A 201 14.70 -0.62 29.37
C MET A 201 14.04 0.70 28.92
N GLU A 202 12.77 0.90 29.23
CA GLU A 202 12.00 2.03 28.68
C GLU A 202 12.18 3.34 29.44
N VAL A 203 12.36 3.30 30.78
CA VAL A 203 12.30 4.52 31.60
C VAL A 203 13.51 5.44 31.38
N HIS A 204 14.66 4.90 31.01
CA HIS A 204 15.90 5.69 30.86
C HIS A 204 16.46 5.76 29.43
N THR A 205 15.97 4.95 28.49
CA THR A 205 16.56 4.83 27.14
C THR A 205 15.61 4.97 26.00
N LYS A 206 14.32 5.26 26.22
CA LYS A 206 13.26 5.34 25.20
C LYS A 206 13.64 6.11 23.92
N HIS A 207 14.51 7.09 24.06
CA HIS A 207 14.96 7.96 22.98
C HIS A 207 16.45 7.78 22.64
N GLY A 208 17.12 6.82 23.28
CA GLY A 208 18.45 6.44 22.87
C GLY A 208 18.41 5.80 21.45
N PHE A 209 19.36 6.17 20.62
CA PHE A 209 19.53 5.61 19.29
C PHE A 209 19.51 4.07 19.28
N GLU A 210 20.19 3.43 20.25
CA GLU A 210 20.28 1.97 20.36
C GLU A 210 18.95 1.27 20.60
N ALA A 211 17.99 1.95 21.24
CA ALA A 211 16.67 1.40 21.54
C ALA A 211 15.72 1.42 20.32
N GLN A 212 16.00 2.23 19.30
CA GLN A 212 15.07 2.47 18.20
C GLN A 212 14.88 1.25 17.31
N ALA A 213 15.96 0.58 16.93
CA ALA A 213 15.85 -0.58 16.03
C ALA A 213 15.08 -1.76 16.67
N PRO A 214 15.33 -2.18 17.92
CA PRO A 214 14.50 -3.18 18.60
C PRO A 214 13.05 -2.75 18.72
N ARG A 215 12.78 -1.51 19.06
CA ARG A 215 11.44 -0.95 19.20
C ARG A 215 10.66 -1.01 17.88
N ARG A 216 11.23 -0.56 16.76
CA ARG A 216 10.61 -0.62 15.44
C ARG A 216 10.26 -2.05 15.04
N LYS A 217 11.11 -3.03 15.38
CA LYS A 217 10.82 -4.46 15.14
C LYS A 217 9.57 -4.91 15.90
N ILE A 218 9.36 -4.44 17.12
CA ILE A 218 8.18 -4.80 17.93
C ILE A 218 6.93 -4.09 17.40
N ILE A 219 7.00 -2.81 17.09
CA ILE A 219 5.88 -2.07 16.49
C ILE A 219 5.46 -2.72 15.16
N ALA A 220 6.42 -3.14 14.32
CA ALA A 220 6.15 -3.87 13.10
C ALA A 220 5.39 -5.19 13.36
N LYS A 221 5.82 -5.95 14.38
CA LYS A 221 5.09 -7.17 14.79
C LYS A 221 3.66 -6.83 15.22
N ALA A 222 3.48 -5.82 16.06
CA ALA A 222 2.15 -5.40 16.52
C ALA A 222 1.24 -5.01 15.37
N ARG A 223 1.74 -4.21 14.40
CA ARG A 223 1.00 -3.86 13.19
C ARG A 223 0.62 -5.09 12.38
N ASN A 224 1.53 -6.04 12.17
CA ASN A 224 1.25 -7.26 11.40
C ASN A 224 0.22 -8.16 12.10
N PHE A 225 0.29 -8.31 13.44
CA PHE A 225 -0.71 -9.06 14.20
C PHE A 225 -2.09 -8.41 14.11
N LEU A 226 -2.17 -7.09 14.27
CA LEU A 226 -3.42 -6.35 14.12
C LEU A 226 -4.01 -6.55 12.73
N LEU A 227 -3.21 -6.36 11.69
CA LEU A 227 -3.64 -6.49 10.31
C LEU A 227 -4.16 -7.90 10.00
N SER A 228 -3.36 -8.93 10.32
CA SER A 228 -3.73 -10.33 10.04
C SER A 228 -4.96 -10.81 10.79
N SER A 229 -5.24 -10.20 11.96
CA SER A 229 -6.43 -10.53 12.77
C SER A 229 -7.69 -9.78 12.32
N ALA A 230 -7.54 -8.61 11.71
CA ALA A 230 -8.67 -7.72 11.43
C ALA A 230 -9.05 -7.60 9.95
N LEU A 231 -8.11 -7.86 9.03
CA LEU A 231 -8.36 -7.71 7.60
C LEU A 231 -9.32 -8.79 7.09
N LYS A 232 -10.50 -8.35 6.66
CA LYS A 232 -11.54 -9.22 6.07
C LYS A 232 -11.47 -9.18 4.54
N PRO A 233 -11.98 -10.22 3.86
CA PRO A 233 -12.00 -10.27 2.40
C PRO A 233 -12.68 -9.08 1.72
N ASP A 234 -13.67 -8.49 2.36
CA ASP A 234 -14.50 -7.42 1.83
C ASP A 234 -13.95 -6.00 2.06
N HIS A 235 -12.80 -5.85 2.72
CA HIS A 235 -12.14 -4.56 2.85
C HIS A 235 -11.45 -4.16 1.55
N SER A 236 -11.73 -2.95 1.07
CA SER A 236 -11.02 -2.33 -0.05
C SER A 236 -9.80 -1.55 0.40
N TRP A 237 -9.91 -0.90 1.55
CA TRP A 237 -8.90 0.01 2.08
C TRP A 237 -8.52 -0.33 3.52
N VAL A 238 -7.27 -0.10 3.90
CA VAL A 238 -6.75 -0.16 5.27
C VAL A 238 -6.23 1.22 5.64
N TYR A 239 -6.79 1.81 6.70
CA TYR A 239 -6.42 3.11 7.20
C TYR A 239 -5.72 2.97 8.56
N TRP A 240 -4.40 3.05 8.54
CA TRP A 240 -3.56 3.11 9.73
C TRP A 240 -3.68 4.50 10.35
N ARG A 241 -4.02 4.55 11.62
CA ARG A 241 -4.20 5.82 12.34
C ARG A 241 -3.71 5.65 13.77
N ASP A 242 -2.73 6.45 14.15
CA ASP A 242 -2.24 6.48 15.53
C ASP A 242 -3.26 7.18 16.44
N VAL A 243 -3.25 6.80 17.74
CA VAL A 243 -4.25 7.25 18.71
C VAL A 243 -4.07 8.70 19.16
N ASP A 244 -2.87 9.23 19.08
CA ASP A 244 -2.44 10.54 19.60
C ASP A 244 -2.54 11.67 18.54
N ILE A 245 -3.29 11.46 17.48
CA ILE A 245 -3.67 12.52 16.56
C ILE A 245 -4.71 13.42 17.24
N VAL A 246 -4.44 14.73 17.30
CA VAL A 246 -5.29 15.71 17.95
C VAL A 246 -6.14 16.54 17.00
N ASP A 247 -5.77 16.57 15.72
CA ASP A 247 -6.52 17.26 14.67
C ASP A 247 -6.27 16.59 13.32
N SER A 248 -7.34 16.42 12.55
CA SER A 248 -7.29 15.89 11.18
C SER A 248 -8.53 16.31 10.41
N PRO A 249 -8.43 16.45 9.07
CA PRO A 249 -9.61 16.73 8.26
C PRO A 249 -10.66 15.64 8.39
N LYS A 250 -11.94 16.03 8.55
CA LYS A 250 -13.06 15.07 8.64
C LYS A 250 -13.23 14.24 7.36
N ARG A 251 -12.80 14.77 6.21
CA ARG A 251 -12.85 14.14 4.89
C ARG A 251 -11.56 13.40 4.51
N ILE A 252 -10.66 13.14 5.46
CA ILE A 252 -9.32 12.63 5.17
C ILE A 252 -9.34 11.34 4.34
N ILE A 253 -10.31 10.45 4.57
CA ILE A 253 -10.43 9.19 3.83
C ILE A 253 -10.84 9.48 2.38
N GLU A 254 -11.89 10.27 2.16
CA GLU A 254 -12.35 10.64 0.82
C GLU A 254 -11.27 11.43 0.06
N ASP A 255 -10.58 12.31 0.76
CA ASP A 255 -9.50 13.09 0.17
C ASP A 255 -8.34 12.21 -0.26
N PHE A 256 -7.99 11.18 0.51
CA PHE A 256 -6.97 10.21 0.14
C PHE A 256 -7.39 9.34 -1.06
N VAL A 257 -8.57 8.72 -1.00
CA VAL A 257 -9.02 7.82 -2.08
C VAL A 257 -9.19 8.55 -3.41
N ALA A 258 -9.47 9.87 -3.39
CA ALA A 258 -9.60 10.67 -4.61
C ALA A 258 -8.32 10.70 -5.46
N HIS A 259 -7.15 10.45 -4.87
CA HIS A 259 -5.86 10.39 -5.57
C HIS A 259 -5.59 9.06 -6.27
N ASP A 260 -6.37 8.02 -5.99
CA ASP A 260 -6.23 6.68 -6.59
C ASP A 260 -4.79 6.12 -6.54
N LYS A 261 -4.12 6.32 -5.42
CA LYS A 261 -2.78 5.77 -5.18
C LYS A 261 -2.85 4.53 -4.31
N ASP A 262 -1.81 3.69 -4.40
CA ASP A 262 -1.77 2.45 -3.64
C ASP A 262 -1.53 2.69 -2.16
N ILE A 263 -0.69 3.68 -1.83
CA ILE A 263 -0.33 4.08 -0.47
C ILE A 263 -0.27 5.59 -0.40
N LEU A 264 -0.89 6.18 0.61
CA LEU A 264 -0.92 7.62 0.85
C LEU A 264 -0.65 7.94 2.31
N VAL A 265 0.16 8.98 2.54
CA VAL A 265 0.43 9.55 3.87
C VAL A 265 0.21 11.05 3.87
N PRO A 266 -0.27 11.66 4.96
CA PRO A 266 -0.37 13.10 5.08
C PRO A 266 0.94 13.70 5.58
N ASN A 267 1.08 14.99 5.49
CA ASN A 267 2.15 15.73 6.16
C ASN A 267 1.79 15.91 7.64
N ILE A 268 2.61 15.39 8.56
CA ILE A 268 2.34 15.39 9.99
C ILE A 268 3.07 16.53 10.66
N TRP A 269 2.32 17.29 11.45
CA TRP A 269 2.84 18.42 12.23
C TRP A 269 2.56 18.20 13.71
N PHE A 270 3.42 18.69 14.59
CA PHE A 270 3.10 18.79 16.00
C PHE A 270 2.48 20.16 16.32
N HIS A 271 1.65 20.17 17.33
CA HIS A 271 1.00 21.34 17.85
C HIS A 271 1.08 21.33 19.38
N ARG A 272 1.61 22.39 19.99
CA ARG A 272 1.70 22.52 21.44
C ARG A 272 1.56 23.96 21.88
N TYR A 273 0.97 24.14 23.04
CA TYR A 273 0.97 25.43 23.72
C TYR A 273 2.13 25.50 24.72
N GLU A 274 2.98 26.49 24.54
CA GLU A 274 4.11 26.72 25.43
C GLU A 274 4.24 28.20 25.73
N ASN A 275 4.24 28.59 27.02
CA ASN A 275 4.34 29.99 27.48
C ASN A 275 3.29 30.92 26.86
N GLY A 276 2.06 30.44 26.70
CA GLY A 276 0.95 31.21 26.09
C GLY A 276 1.06 31.42 24.59
N ARG A 277 1.98 30.72 23.93
CA ARG A 277 2.14 30.73 22.46
C ARG A 277 1.78 29.37 21.90
N ASP A 278 1.11 29.43 20.79
CA ASP A 278 0.86 28.27 19.93
C ASP A 278 2.10 27.99 19.08
N ILE A 279 2.70 26.83 19.27
CA ILE A 279 3.89 26.41 18.55
C ILE A 279 3.52 25.23 17.66
N GLU A 280 3.74 25.39 16.36
CA GLU A 280 3.58 24.36 15.35
C GLU A 280 4.94 24.05 14.71
N GLY A 281 5.21 22.79 14.50
CA GLY A 281 6.46 22.36 13.88
C GLY A 281 6.35 20.99 13.23
N ARG A 282 7.40 20.60 12.57
CA ARG A 282 7.50 19.32 11.85
C ARG A 282 7.59 18.18 12.82
N PHE A 283 6.78 17.14 12.60
CA PHE A 283 6.78 15.97 13.48
C PHE A 283 7.40 14.73 12.80
N ASP A 284 6.99 14.42 11.57
CA ASP A 284 7.36 13.18 10.91
C ASP A 284 8.71 13.30 10.17
N TYR A 285 9.69 12.52 10.63
CA TYR A 285 10.99 12.34 9.99
C TYR A 285 11.09 11.02 9.22
N ASN A 286 10.03 10.19 9.22
CA ASN A 286 10.03 8.88 8.57
C ASN A 286 9.42 8.95 7.16
N SER A 287 8.78 10.07 6.80
CA SER A 287 8.33 10.35 5.43
C SER A 287 9.38 11.16 4.70
N TRP A 288 10.08 10.53 3.74
CA TRP A 288 11.25 11.13 3.10
C TRP A 288 11.47 10.62 1.68
N LYS A 289 12.27 11.40 0.93
CA LYS A 289 12.86 11.03 -0.35
C LYS A 289 14.31 10.62 -0.17
N GLU A 290 14.72 9.56 -0.87
CA GLU A 290 16.07 9.00 -0.76
C GLU A 290 17.12 9.95 -1.34
N SER A 291 18.32 9.87 -0.78
CA SER A 291 19.48 10.64 -1.20
C SER A 291 20.63 9.73 -1.64
N ASP A 292 21.52 10.24 -2.50
CA ASP A 292 22.76 9.54 -2.84
C ASP A 292 23.63 9.24 -1.62
N LYS A 293 23.60 10.13 -0.61
CA LYS A 293 24.32 9.97 0.64
C LYS A 293 23.73 8.83 1.46
N GLY A 294 22.40 8.76 1.56
CA GLY A 294 21.68 7.68 2.24
C GLY A 294 21.94 6.32 1.58
N LEU A 295 21.91 6.25 0.25
CA LEU A 295 22.23 5.02 -0.48
C LEU A 295 23.67 4.56 -0.26
N LYS A 296 24.65 5.48 -0.29
CA LYS A 296 26.06 5.16 -0.01
C LYS A 296 26.25 4.68 1.43
N LEU A 297 25.60 5.32 2.38
CA LEU A 297 25.62 4.91 3.78
C LEU A 297 25.04 3.50 3.94
N ALA A 298 23.86 3.23 3.41
CA ALA A 298 23.23 1.91 3.46
C ALA A 298 24.13 0.82 2.84
N ALA A 299 24.78 1.12 1.70
CA ALA A 299 25.70 0.18 1.05
C ALA A 299 26.96 -0.13 1.88
N SER A 300 27.34 0.73 2.84
CA SER A 300 28.50 0.55 3.72
C SER A 300 28.18 -0.20 5.02
N LEU A 301 26.89 -0.37 5.34
CA LEU A 301 26.43 -1.00 6.58
C LEU A 301 26.15 -2.49 6.38
N ASP A 302 26.14 -3.21 7.51
CA ASP A 302 25.63 -4.58 7.54
C ASP A 302 24.15 -4.60 7.14
N LYS A 303 23.72 -5.68 6.46
CA LYS A 303 22.36 -5.83 5.96
C LYS A 303 21.29 -5.87 7.05
N ASP A 304 21.67 -6.28 8.26
CA ASP A 304 20.77 -6.35 9.42
C ASP A 304 20.70 -5.05 10.21
N THR A 305 21.54 -4.06 9.86
CA THR A 305 21.52 -2.73 10.46
C THR A 305 20.27 -1.98 10.00
N ILE A 306 19.52 -1.43 10.95
CA ILE A 306 18.35 -0.58 10.69
C ILE A 306 18.77 0.88 10.80
N LEU A 307 18.66 1.61 9.71
CA LEU A 307 18.80 3.06 9.68
C LEU A 307 17.61 3.71 10.38
N VAL A 308 17.88 4.64 11.26
CA VAL A 308 16.85 5.40 11.99
C VAL A 308 17.05 6.89 11.72
N GLU A 309 16.03 7.52 11.16
CA GLU A 309 16.05 8.94 10.85
C GLU A 309 15.94 9.82 12.11
N GLY A 310 16.46 11.05 12.01
CA GLY A 310 16.41 12.04 13.09
C GLY A 310 17.54 11.93 14.11
N TYR A 311 18.47 11.00 13.93
CA TYR A 311 19.64 10.80 14.82
C TYR A 311 20.93 11.18 14.11
N LYS A 312 21.85 11.78 14.87
CA LYS A 312 23.17 12.22 14.37
C LYS A 312 24.10 11.07 13.98
N GLU A 313 23.83 9.87 14.48
CA GLU A 313 24.58 8.64 14.18
C GLU A 313 24.46 8.25 12.71
N PHE A 314 23.32 8.57 12.08
CA PHE A 314 23.07 8.32 10.67
C PHE A 314 22.72 9.61 9.95
N ASP A 315 23.72 10.24 9.36
CA ASP A 315 23.50 11.40 8.50
C ASP A 315 23.21 10.94 7.06
N THR A 316 21.95 10.64 6.81
CA THR A 316 21.47 10.12 5.51
C THR A 316 21.37 11.20 4.45
N GLY A 317 21.23 12.47 4.82
CA GLY A 317 20.98 13.58 3.88
C GLY A 317 19.63 13.45 3.14
N ARG A 318 18.70 12.63 3.61
CA ARG A 318 17.37 12.47 3.05
C ARG A 318 16.55 13.75 3.15
N GLU A 319 15.71 13.99 2.14
CA GLU A 319 14.78 15.11 2.16
C GLU A 319 13.47 14.69 2.80
N TYR A 320 13.08 15.37 3.88
CA TYR A 320 11.85 15.04 4.62
C TYR A 320 10.63 15.72 4.01
N LEU A 321 9.50 15.02 3.97
CA LEU A 321 8.23 15.49 3.46
C LEU A 321 7.86 16.89 3.99
N ALA A 322 8.10 17.12 5.26
CA ALA A 322 7.81 18.42 5.89
C ALA A 322 8.60 19.61 5.31
N LYS A 323 9.58 19.35 4.44
CA LYS A 323 10.37 20.37 3.74
C LYS A 323 10.07 20.43 2.24
N MET A 324 9.33 19.44 1.71
CA MET A 324 9.02 19.34 0.28
C MET A 324 7.78 20.13 -0.08
N GLY A 325 7.69 20.51 -1.36
CA GLY A 325 6.51 21.10 -1.96
C GLY A 325 6.06 22.44 -1.39
N ASP A 326 5.00 22.96 -1.95
CA ASP A 326 4.35 24.22 -1.49
C ASP A 326 3.02 23.94 -0.79
N TRP A 327 3.07 23.18 0.29
CA TRP A 327 1.89 22.75 1.05
C TRP A 327 0.98 23.89 1.54
N ARG A 328 1.51 25.12 1.65
CA ARG A 328 0.73 26.28 2.08
C ARG A 328 -0.21 26.77 0.99
N ASN A 329 0.24 26.76 -0.26
CA ASN A 329 -0.49 27.28 -1.39
C ASN A 329 -1.12 26.19 -2.25
N ASN A 330 -0.55 24.99 -2.27
CA ASN A 330 -1.06 23.85 -3.04
C ASN A 330 -1.28 22.62 -2.15
N LYS A 331 -2.50 22.48 -1.64
CA LYS A 331 -2.89 21.34 -0.79
C LYS A 331 -3.05 20.03 -1.57
N ASP A 332 -3.16 20.12 -2.89
CA ASP A 332 -3.39 18.98 -3.78
C ASP A 332 -2.10 18.47 -4.41
N GLU A 333 -0.96 19.04 -4.02
CA GLU A 333 0.33 18.60 -4.52
C GLU A 333 0.66 17.18 -4.05
N GLU A 334 0.96 16.31 -5.00
CA GLU A 334 1.42 14.95 -4.76
C GLU A 334 2.95 14.93 -4.73
N VAL A 335 3.52 14.39 -3.68
CA VAL A 335 4.96 14.22 -3.53
C VAL A 335 5.29 12.74 -3.49
N GLU A 336 6.11 12.28 -4.41
CA GLU A 336 6.65 10.91 -4.39
C GLU A 336 7.67 10.77 -3.27
N LEU A 337 7.56 9.69 -2.51
CA LEU A 337 8.43 9.37 -1.36
C LEU A 337 9.24 8.10 -1.61
N ASP A 338 10.20 7.82 -0.73
CA ASP A 338 10.97 6.56 -0.66
C ASP A 338 10.86 5.90 0.73
N GLY A 339 10.34 6.62 1.71
CA GLY A 339 9.97 6.16 3.03
C GLY A 339 8.66 6.79 3.46
N VAL A 340 7.87 6.10 4.27
CA VAL A 340 6.61 6.61 4.84
C VAL A 340 6.61 6.49 6.35
N GLY A 341 6.05 7.50 7.01
CA GLY A 341 5.84 7.50 8.47
C GLY A 341 4.60 6.70 8.86
N GLY A 342 4.53 6.33 10.14
CA GLY A 342 3.52 5.42 10.67
C GLY A 342 2.27 6.07 11.22
N VAL A 343 2.28 7.38 11.44
CA VAL A 343 1.22 8.09 12.18
C VAL A 343 -0.14 7.99 11.50
N ASN A 344 -0.14 8.04 10.15
CA ASN A 344 -1.37 8.02 9.38
C ASN A 344 -1.08 7.54 7.95
N ILE A 345 -1.63 6.38 7.55
CA ILE A 345 -1.38 5.79 6.23
C ILE A 345 -2.68 5.21 5.70
N LEU A 346 -3.10 5.60 4.49
CA LEU A 346 -4.13 4.87 3.75
C LEU A 346 -3.48 3.95 2.72
N VAL A 347 -3.90 2.69 2.69
CA VAL A 347 -3.35 1.63 1.85
C VAL A 347 -4.48 0.89 1.16
N LYS A 348 -4.36 0.59 -0.14
CA LYS A 348 -5.23 -0.38 -0.80
C LYS A 348 -5.05 -1.74 -0.12
N ALA A 349 -6.13 -2.39 0.27
CA ALA A 349 -6.06 -3.65 1.01
C ALA A 349 -5.30 -4.76 0.25
N ASP A 350 -5.30 -4.69 -1.09
CA ASP A 350 -4.59 -5.64 -1.95
C ASP A 350 -3.08 -5.54 -1.83
N VAL A 351 -2.53 -4.38 -1.48
CA VAL A 351 -1.09 -4.23 -1.16
C VAL A 351 -0.72 -5.16 -0.01
N HIS A 352 -1.53 -5.12 1.06
CA HIS A 352 -1.31 -5.99 2.22
C HIS A 352 -1.59 -7.47 1.92
N ARG A 353 -2.64 -7.78 1.15
CA ARG A 353 -2.94 -9.15 0.70
C ARG A 353 -1.84 -9.73 -0.17
N ALA A 354 -1.18 -8.90 -0.97
CA ALA A 354 -0.01 -9.30 -1.76
C ALA A 354 1.25 -9.58 -0.91
N GLY A 355 1.16 -9.46 0.42
CA GLY A 355 2.26 -9.75 1.34
C GLY A 355 3.15 -8.55 1.65
N ILE A 356 2.80 -7.36 1.21
CA ILE A 356 3.54 -6.13 1.56
C ILE A 356 3.05 -5.66 2.93
N ASN A 357 3.81 -6.03 3.95
CA ASN A 357 3.52 -5.77 5.36
C ASN A 357 4.71 -5.07 6.03
N PHE A 358 4.66 -4.84 7.32
CA PHE A 358 5.69 -4.13 8.06
C PHE A 358 6.84 -5.09 8.43
N PRO A 359 8.04 -4.99 7.82
CA PRO A 359 9.11 -5.90 8.14
C PRO A 359 9.60 -5.69 9.58
N CYS A 360 9.61 -6.77 10.37
CA CYS A 360 10.15 -6.81 11.72
C CYS A 360 11.64 -7.19 11.76
N TYR A 361 12.32 -7.04 10.65
CA TYR A 361 13.74 -7.23 10.39
C TYR A 361 14.21 -6.14 9.42
N ALA A 362 15.51 -6.02 9.21
CA ALA A 362 16.02 -5.05 8.24
C ALA A 362 15.69 -5.50 6.81
N PHE A 363 14.98 -4.67 6.07
CA PHE A 363 14.76 -4.79 4.63
C PHE A 363 15.33 -3.55 3.96
N GLU A 364 16.40 -3.72 3.18
CA GLU A 364 17.18 -2.59 2.63
C GLU A 364 17.57 -1.56 3.72
N ASN A 365 18.06 -2.06 4.86
CA ASN A 365 18.40 -1.27 6.03
C ASN A 365 17.23 -0.45 6.62
N GLN A 366 15.99 -0.79 6.34
CA GLN A 366 14.79 -0.18 6.90
C GLN A 366 13.92 -1.21 7.61
N ALA A 367 13.13 -0.80 8.58
CA ALA A 367 12.18 -1.64 9.27
C ALA A 367 10.85 -0.89 9.44
N GLU A 368 9.80 -1.60 9.85
CA GLU A 368 8.48 -1.06 10.09
C GLU A 368 7.95 -0.28 8.86
N THR A 369 7.48 0.94 9.00
CA THR A 369 6.83 1.71 7.92
C THR A 369 7.77 2.12 6.81
N GLU A 370 9.01 2.46 7.12
CA GLU A 370 10.03 2.76 6.09
C GLU A 370 10.41 1.47 5.33
N GLY A 371 10.50 0.34 6.04
CA GLY A 371 10.70 -0.98 5.40
C GLY A 371 9.50 -1.39 4.55
N PHE A 372 8.28 -1.12 5.00
CA PHE A 372 7.05 -1.31 4.23
C PHE A 372 7.09 -0.51 2.92
N ALA A 373 7.49 0.78 2.97
CA ALA A 373 7.65 1.60 1.77
C ALA A 373 8.66 1.00 0.78
N LYS A 374 9.82 0.54 1.26
CA LYS A 374 10.83 -0.11 0.41
C LYS A 374 10.30 -1.39 -0.23
N MET A 375 9.56 -2.22 0.53
CA MET A 375 8.92 -3.43 0.00
C MET A 375 7.90 -3.08 -1.07
N ALA A 376 7.03 -2.10 -0.83
CA ALA A 376 6.02 -1.64 -1.77
C ALA A 376 6.65 -1.14 -3.08
N LYS A 377 7.69 -0.33 -2.99
CA LYS A 377 8.43 0.17 -4.16
C LYS A 377 9.01 -0.97 -4.99
N ARG A 378 9.66 -1.94 -4.33
CA ARG A 378 10.25 -3.10 -5.00
C ARG A 378 9.19 -3.97 -5.69
N ALA A 379 7.99 -4.04 -5.14
CA ALA A 379 6.85 -4.75 -5.71
C ALA A 379 6.12 -3.95 -6.81
N GLY A 380 6.54 -2.70 -7.10
CA GLY A 380 5.95 -1.87 -8.15
C GLY A 380 4.74 -1.05 -7.73
N TYR A 381 4.42 -0.99 -6.44
CA TYR A 381 3.34 -0.14 -5.92
C TYR A 381 3.76 1.33 -5.84
N GLN A 382 2.77 2.21 -6.04
CA GLN A 382 2.96 3.65 -5.99
C GLN A 382 2.57 4.19 -4.61
N TYR A 383 3.44 4.98 -3.99
CA TYR A 383 3.16 5.66 -2.75
C TYR A 383 3.55 7.13 -2.82
N PHE A 384 2.63 7.95 -2.31
CA PHE A 384 2.72 9.40 -2.38
C PHE A 384 2.35 10.02 -1.04
N SER A 385 2.76 11.25 -0.84
CA SER A 385 2.23 12.10 0.21
C SER A 385 1.40 13.21 -0.36
N ARG A 386 0.45 13.67 0.47
CA ARG A 386 -0.30 14.89 0.24
C ARG A 386 -0.20 15.82 1.45
N HIS A 387 -0.16 17.09 1.18
CA HIS A 387 0.00 18.12 2.21
C HIS A 387 -1.29 18.45 2.98
N PHE A 388 -1.99 17.43 3.49
CA PHE A 388 -3.00 17.69 4.53
C PHE A 388 -2.31 17.84 5.87
N PRO A 389 -2.53 18.95 6.59
CA PRO A 389 -2.03 19.06 7.94
C PRO A 389 -2.82 18.12 8.86
N VAL A 390 -2.18 17.08 9.32
CA VAL A 390 -2.61 16.27 10.45
C VAL A 390 -1.75 16.68 11.64
N ARG A 391 -2.37 16.93 12.79
CA ARG A 391 -1.70 17.40 13.99
C ARG A 391 -1.60 16.31 15.03
N HIS A 392 -0.39 16.08 15.50
CA HIS A 392 -0.04 15.13 16.53
C HIS A 392 0.06 15.82 17.89
N ALA A 393 -0.33 15.12 18.96
CA ALA A 393 -0.14 15.62 20.32
C ALA A 393 1.35 15.62 20.69
N MET A 394 1.87 16.77 21.07
CA MET A 394 3.12 16.85 21.83
C MET A 394 2.82 17.42 23.23
N GLU A 395 2.95 16.59 24.25
CA GLU A 395 2.85 17.06 25.63
C GLU A 395 4.02 17.99 25.99
N ALA A 396 3.69 19.18 26.53
CA ALA A 396 4.67 20.15 26.99
C ALA A 396 5.58 19.63 28.12
N ALA A 397 5.17 18.60 28.83
CA ALA A 397 5.85 18.05 30.01
C ALA A 397 6.93 17.00 29.70
N ARG A 398 7.11 16.58 28.46
CA ARG A 398 8.03 15.49 28.08
C ARG A 398 9.24 15.90 27.26
N VAL A 399 9.64 17.16 27.34
CA VAL A 399 10.96 17.62 26.83
C VAL A 399 12.13 16.97 27.59
N THR A 400 11.86 16.35 28.74
CA THR A 400 12.86 15.58 29.50
C THR A 400 12.67 14.06 29.47
N SER A 401 11.58 13.58 28.91
CA SER A 401 11.37 12.13 28.73
C SER A 401 10.53 11.95 27.47
N GLY A 402 11.22 11.85 26.37
CA GLY A 402 10.66 11.69 25.05
C GLY A 402 9.60 10.64 24.91
N VAL A 403 8.59 10.97 24.15
CA VAL A 403 7.52 10.08 23.73
C VAL A 403 7.71 9.78 22.26
N PHE A 404 7.68 8.48 21.94
CA PHE A 404 7.57 7.77 20.67
C PHE A 404 8.64 7.97 19.64
#